data_1e265d80bff5f49893da6d52c8d830ad
#
_entry.id   1e265d80bff5f49893da6d52c8d830ad
#
_cell.length_a   1.000
_cell.length_b   1.000
_cell.length_c   1.000
_cell.angle_alpha   90.00
_cell.angle_beta   90.00
_cell.angle_gamma   90.00
#
_symmetry.space_group_name_H-M   'P 1'
#
loop_
_entity.id
_entity.type
_entity.pdbx_description
1 polymer ?
#
loop_
_entity_poly.entity_id
_entity_poly.type
_entity_poly.pdbx_seq_one_letter_code
_entity_poly.pdbx_strand_id
1 'polypeptide(L)'
;MNSTLHRLQREIAFSLDGLNALQTQLQPPSRPHKWTIQQIMEHLLLSYSGTELALNARLAKRAPTRAKPSIPQHLGQYTLIRLGYFPHGRKAPPMVTPAPTAHLLCGEELTAAAAEHLANLDLLCAEAEELFGTTCKFASHAVLGPLNVNQWRKFQLIHGEHHLKQILAIRKAHSLSPIEQPTHQA
;
A
#
# COMPACT_ATOMS: atom_id res chain seq x y z
N MET A 1 -6.52 15.54 0.57
CA MET A 1 -5.57 14.40 0.54
C MET A 1 -4.40 14.71 -0.38
N ASN A 2 -3.18 14.32 0.00
CA ASN A 2 -1.98 14.50 -0.82
C ASN A 2 -2.10 13.80 -2.18
N SER A 3 -1.60 14.41 -3.25
CA SER A 3 -1.74 13.91 -4.63
C SER A 3 -1.21 12.48 -4.84
N THR A 4 -0.15 12.09 -4.10
CA THR A 4 0.43 10.73 -4.17
C THR A 4 -0.53 9.67 -3.62
N LEU A 5 -1.15 9.91 -2.46
CA LEU A 5 -2.11 9.00 -1.86
C LEU A 5 -3.45 9.01 -2.61
N HIS A 6 -3.88 10.17 -3.11
CA HIS A 6 -5.07 10.28 -3.96
C HIS A 6 -4.91 9.49 -5.26
N ARG A 7 -3.71 9.52 -5.88
CA ARG A 7 -3.41 8.68 -7.05
C ARG A 7 -3.56 7.20 -6.70
N LEU A 8 -2.96 6.74 -5.59
CA LEU A 8 -3.07 5.34 -5.15
C LEU A 8 -4.52 4.93 -4.92
N GLN A 9 -5.32 5.78 -4.27
CA GLN A 9 -6.75 5.51 -4.04
C GLN A 9 -7.51 5.29 -5.35
N ARG A 10 -7.28 6.14 -6.35
CA ARG A 10 -7.93 5.97 -7.67
C ARG A 10 -7.48 4.69 -8.38
N GLU A 11 -6.21 4.34 -8.29
CA GLU A 11 -5.69 3.11 -8.89
C GLU A 11 -6.25 1.85 -8.21
N ILE A 12 -6.46 1.88 -6.88
CA ILE A 12 -7.15 0.81 -6.14
C ILE A 12 -8.59 0.69 -6.63
N ALA A 13 -9.35 1.79 -6.65
CA ALA A 13 -10.73 1.81 -7.10
C ALA A 13 -10.85 1.24 -8.52
N PHE A 14 -10.02 1.67 -9.45
CA PHE A 14 -9.97 1.14 -10.82
C PHE A 14 -9.65 -0.36 -10.87
N SER A 15 -8.69 -0.81 -10.08
CA SER A 15 -8.25 -2.20 -10.11
C SER A 15 -9.30 -3.17 -9.54
N LEU A 16 -10.19 -2.70 -8.66
CA LEU A 16 -11.23 -3.50 -8.01
C LEU A 16 -12.63 -3.27 -8.58
N ASP A 17 -12.77 -2.32 -9.50
CA ASP A 17 -14.06 -1.94 -10.07
C ASP A 17 -14.82 -3.13 -10.66
N GLY A 18 -16.14 -3.23 -10.32
CA GLY A 18 -17.03 -4.26 -10.80
C GLY A 18 -16.77 -5.68 -10.27
N LEU A 19 -15.80 -5.89 -9.37
CA LEU A 19 -15.56 -7.22 -8.81
C LEU A 19 -16.56 -7.57 -7.71
N ASN A 20 -17.31 -8.66 -7.90
CA ASN A 20 -18.12 -9.24 -6.83
C ASN A 20 -17.27 -10.07 -5.85
N ALA A 21 -17.88 -10.50 -4.73
CA ALA A 21 -17.19 -11.20 -3.66
C ALA A 21 -16.60 -12.58 -4.07
N LEU A 22 -17.16 -13.25 -5.07
CA LEU A 22 -16.60 -14.50 -5.60
C LEU A 22 -15.40 -14.23 -6.51
N GLN A 23 -15.45 -13.15 -7.28
CA GLN A 23 -14.36 -12.75 -8.17
C GLN A 23 -13.13 -12.27 -7.41
N THR A 24 -13.29 -11.69 -6.23
CA THR A 24 -12.16 -11.33 -5.36
C THR A 24 -11.40 -12.55 -4.80
N GLN A 25 -11.99 -13.76 -4.86
CA GLN A 25 -11.33 -15.02 -4.48
C GLN A 25 -10.50 -15.64 -5.60
N LEU A 26 -10.47 -15.04 -6.77
CA LEU A 26 -9.68 -15.56 -7.88
C LEU A 26 -8.18 -15.40 -7.62
N GLN A 27 -7.43 -16.41 -8.08
CA GLN A 27 -5.97 -16.52 -8.01
C GLN A 27 -5.38 -16.56 -9.42
N PRO A 28 -4.04 -16.35 -9.58
CA PRO A 28 -3.40 -16.62 -10.86
C PRO A 28 -3.61 -18.09 -11.27
N PRO A 29 -4.22 -18.39 -12.43
CA PRO A 29 -4.53 -19.77 -12.82
C PRO A 29 -3.29 -20.69 -12.88
N SER A 30 -2.16 -20.14 -13.30
CA SER A 30 -0.87 -20.87 -13.36
C SER A 30 -0.20 -21.07 -12.00
N ARG A 31 -0.71 -20.46 -10.92
CA ARG A 31 -0.10 -20.46 -9.58
C ARG A 31 -1.17 -20.45 -8.49
N PRO A 32 -1.95 -21.53 -8.32
CA PRO A 32 -3.11 -21.59 -7.41
C PRO A 32 -2.74 -21.52 -5.92
N HIS A 33 -1.46 -21.52 -5.57
CA HIS A 33 -0.95 -21.33 -4.21
C HIS A 33 -0.59 -19.86 -3.89
N LYS A 34 -0.78 -18.95 -4.84
CA LYS A 34 -0.59 -17.52 -4.63
C LYS A 34 -1.85 -16.88 -4.06
N TRP A 35 -1.70 -15.69 -3.53
CA TRP A 35 -2.80 -14.94 -2.95
C TRP A 35 -3.94 -14.66 -3.93
N THR A 36 -5.15 -14.67 -3.43
CA THR A 36 -6.34 -14.17 -4.12
C THR A 36 -6.30 -12.65 -4.22
N ILE A 37 -7.18 -12.05 -5.04
CA ILE A 37 -7.34 -10.60 -5.11
C ILE A 37 -7.66 -10.03 -3.72
N GLN A 38 -8.59 -10.64 -2.97
CA GLN A 38 -8.91 -10.22 -1.61
C GLN A 38 -7.69 -10.29 -0.71
N GLN A 39 -6.93 -11.38 -0.70
CA GLN A 39 -5.73 -11.52 0.13
C GLN A 39 -4.63 -10.50 -0.23
N ILE A 40 -4.50 -10.14 -1.51
CA ILE A 40 -3.59 -9.06 -1.92
C ILE A 40 -4.03 -7.73 -1.30
N MET A 41 -5.32 -7.43 -1.31
CA MET A 41 -5.85 -6.23 -0.68
C MET A 41 -5.72 -6.26 0.85
N GLU A 42 -6.02 -7.38 1.49
CA GLU A 42 -5.83 -7.56 2.94
C GLU A 42 -4.36 -7.33 3.36
N HIS A 43 -3.40 -7.80 2.54
CA HIS A 43 -1.98 -7.49 2.75
C HIS A 43 -1.71 -5.97 2.71
N LEU A 44 -2.30 -5.24 1.77
CA LEU A 44 -2.16 -3.79 1.71
C LEU A 44 -2.81 -3.10 2.91
N LEU A 45 -4.02 -3.52 3.32
CA LEU A 45 -4.71 -2.98 4.49
C LEU A 45 -3.91 -3.20 5.78
N LEU A 46 -3.33 -4.39 5.97
CA LEU A 46 -2.43 -4.69 7.09
C LEU A 46 -1.16 -3.81 7.05
N SER A 47 -0.63 -3.54 5.87
CA SER A 47 0.53 -2.65 5.71
C SER A 47 0.17 -1.20 6.05
N TYR A 48 -1.02 -0.73 5.67
CA TYR A 48 -1.52 0.60 6.02
C TYR A 48 -1.72 0.73 7.53
N SER A 49 -2.44 -0.21 8.13
CA SER A 49 -2.66 -0.26 9.59
C SER A 49 -1.34 -0.29 10.38
N GLY A 50 -0.39 -1.12 9.97
CA GLY A 50 0.95 -1.15 10.59
C GLY A 50 1.70 0.18 10.45
N THR A 51 1.51 0.88 9.33
CA THR A 51 2.08 2.21 9.13
C THR A 51 1.41 3.23 10.04
N GLU A 52 0.09 3.28 10.09
CA GLU A 52 -0.68 4.16 10.99
C GLU A 52 -0.21 4.00 12.45
N LEU A 53 -0.05 2.76 12.90
CA LEU A 53 0.43 2.47 14.24
C LEU A 53 1.84 3.03 14.49
N ALA A 54 2.75 2.89 13.52
CA ALA A 54 4.12 3.40 13.61
C ALA A 54 4.17 4.93 13.62
N LEU A 55 3.34 5.60 12.81
CA LEU A 55 3.25 7.05 12.76
C LEU A 55 2.64 7.61 14.05
N ASN A 56 1.49 7.08 14.48
CA ASN A 56 0.83 7.46 15.73
C ASN A 56 1.75 7.35 16.95
N ALA A 57 2.53 6.27 17.04
CA ALA A 57 3.48 6.08 18.14
C ALA A 57 4.56 7.19 18.20
N ARG A 58 4.89 7.85 17.10
CA ARG A 58 5.84 8.97 17.06
C ARG A 58 5.18 10.30 17.32
N LEU A 59 3.97 10.51 16.79
CA LEU A 59 3.17 11.69 17.05
C LEU A 59 2.83 11.81 18.53
N ALA A 60 2.35 10.72 19.16
CA ALA A 60 2.05 10.69 20.58
C ALA A 60 3.27 11.02 21.46
N LYS A 61 4.48 10.63 21.06
CA LYS A 61 5.73 10.99 21.76
C LYS A 61 6.21 12.41 21.46
N ARG A 62 5.62 13.08 20.50
CA ARG A 62 6.06 14.38 19.95
C ARG A 62 7.58 14.43 19.68
N ALA A 63 8.14 13.28 19.29
CA ALA A 63 9.58 13.13 19.07
C ALA A 63 9.86 12.19 17.89
N PRO A 64 10.67 12.61 16.92
CA PRO A 64 11.06 11.76 15.79
C PRO A 64 11.93 10.59 16.28
N THR A 65 12.05 9.58 15.43
CA THR A 65 12.97 8.46 15.72
C THR A 65 14.42 8.96 15.75
N ARG A 66 15.20 8.43 16.69
CA ARG A 66 16.66 8.67 16.76
C ARG A 66 17.45 7.67 15.92
N ALA A 67 16.80 6.67 15.34
CA ALA A 67 17.45 5.67 14.50
C ALA A 67 18.07 6.31 13.27
N LYS A 68 19.25 5.81 12.89
CA LYS A 68 19.89 6.15 11.62
C LYS A 68 19.71 4.95 10.67
N PRO A 69 19.48 5.18 9.38
CA PRO A 69 19.39 4.06 8.44
C PRO A 69 20.74 3.40 8.29
N SER A 70 20.77 2.06 8.30
CA SER A 70 21.95 1.26 7.95
C SER A 70 22.26 1.35 6.44
N ILE A 71 23.44 0.91 6.03
CA ILE A 71 23.82 0.89 4.60
C ILE A 71 22.82 0.09 3.75
N PRO A 72 22.38 -1.13 4.13
CA PRO A 72 21.34 -1.84 3.39
C PRO A 72 20.02 -1.09 3.32
N GLN A 73 19.64 -0.37 4.39
CA GLN A 73 18.42 0.45 4.40
C GLN A 73 18.54 1.66 3.48
N HIS A 74 19.69 2.33 3.43
CA HIS A 74 19.95 3.39 2.46
C HIS A 74 19.82 2.89 1.01
N LEU A 75 20.41 1.74 0.71
CA LEU A 75 20.31 1.12 -0.60
C LEU A 75 18.83 0.75 -0.92
N GLY A 76 18.12 0.18 0.06
CA GLY A 76 16.69 -0.11 -0.07
C GLY A 76 15.83 1.14 -0.31
N GLN A 77 16.10 2.23 0.41
CA GLN A 77 15.42 3.52 0.18
C GLN A 77 15.72 4.06 -1.23
N TYR A 78 16.96 3.98 -1.68
CA TYR A 78 17.32 4.43 -3.01
C TYR A 78 16.63 3.62 -4.11
N THR A 79 16.73 2.29 -4.06
CA THR A 79 16.17 1.41 -5.09
C THR A 79 14.63 1.47 -5.11
N LEU A 80 13.99 1.42 -3.95
CA LEU A 80 12.54 1.37 -3.88
C LEU A 80 11.93 2.77 -4.00
N ILE A 81 12.36 3.73 -3.17
CA ILE A 81 11.70 5.04 -3.12
C ILE A 81 12.17 5.96 -4.26
N ARG A 82 13.48 5.98 -4.57
CA ARG A 82 14.03 6.87 -5.59
C ARG A 82 13.82 6.32 -6.99
N LEU A 83 14.07 5.02 -7.22
CA LEU A 83 13.95 4.38 -8.54
C LEU A 83 12.59 3.73 -8.78
N GLY A 84 11.73 3.57 -7.76
CA GLY A 84 10.43 2.91 -7.89
C GLY A 84 10.51 1.39 -8.14
N TYR A 85 11.68 0.79 -7.90
CA TYR A 85 11.87 -0.64 -8.13
C TYR A 85 11.52 -1.45 -6.89
N PHE A 86 10.45 -2.25 -6.98
CA PHE A 86 10.05 -3.18 -5.95
C PHE A 86 10.59 -4.59 -6.28
N PRO A 87 11.45 -5.19 -5.43
CA PRO A 87 12.03 -6.50 -5.72
C PRO A 87 10.97 -7.60 -5.76
N HIS A 88 10.97 -8.41 -6.81
CA HIS A 88 10.08 -9.56 -6.94
C HIS A 88 10.52 -10.74 -6.07
N GLY A 89 9.59 -11.64 -5.74
CA GLY A 89 9.86 -12.93 -5.10
C GLY A 89 10.15 -12.86 -3.60
N ARG A 90 10.06 -11.74 -2.95
CA ARG A 90 10.17 -11.64 -1.49
C ARG A 90 8.90 -12.14 -0.83
N LYS A 91 9.05 -12.91 0.24
CA LYS A 91 7.93 -13.29 1.10
C LYS A 91 7.52 -12.09 1.97
N ALA A 92 6.23 -11.90 2.14
CA ALA A 92 5.71 -10.90 3.07
C ALA A 92 6.11 -11.26 4.51
N PRO A 93 6.43 -10.27 5.35
CA PRO A 93 6.60 -10.51 6.78
C PRO A 93 5.32 -11.06 7.41
N PRO A 94 5.41 -11.91 8.47
CA PRO A 94 4.23 -12.52 9.10
C PRO A 94 3.14 -11.52 9.50
N MET A 95 3.54 -10.35 10.00
CA MET A 95 2.63 -9.30 10.48
C MET A 95 1.73 -8.68 9.41
N VAL A 96 2.08 -8.82 8.15
CA VAL A 96 1.30 -8.32 7.00
C VAL A 96 0.88 -9.46 6.07
N THR A 97 0.99 -10.71 6.53
CA THR A 97 0.50 -11.88 5.78
C THR A 97 -0.99 -12.04 6.08
N PRO A 98 -1.86 -12.03 5.04
CA PRO A 98 -3.30 -12.19 5.24
C PRO A 98 -3.61 -13.56 5.86
N ALA A 99 -4.50 -13.57 6.84
CA ALA A 99 -5.03 -14.80 7.41
C ALA A 99 -6.13 -15.39 6.50
N PRO A 100 -6.41 -16.70 6.61
CA PRO A 100 -7.62 -17.24 5.99
C PRO A 100 -8.86 -16.49 6.52
N THR A 101 -9.67 -15.95 5.60
CA THR A 101 -10.88 -15.22 5.98
C THR A 101 -12.13 -16.04 5.63
N ALA A 102 -13.13 -16.01 6.50
CA ALA A 102 -14.45 -16.56 6.25
C ALA A 102 -15.37 -15.53 5.56
N HIS A 103 -15.00 -14.25 5.56
CA HIS A 103 -15.80 -13.18 4.97
C HIS A 103 -15.30 -12.86 3.57
N LEU A 104 -16.20 -13.02 2.62
CA LEU A 104 -15.93 -12.68 1.22
C LEU A 104 -16.32 -11.22 1.00
N LEU A 105 -15.36 -10.38 0.63
CA LEU A 105 -15.56 -8.96 0.39
C LEU A 105 -15.57 -8.68 -1.12
N CYS A 106 -16.48 -7.83 -1.56
CA CYS A 106 -16.50 -7.34 -2.94
C CYS A 106 -15.47 -6.23 -3.17
N GLY A 107 -15.26 -5.84 -4.44
CA GLY A 107 -14.30 -4.80 -4.81
C GLY A 107 -14.63 -3.44 -4.19
N GLU A 108 -15.93 -3.11 -4.06
CA GLU A 108 -16.39 -1.86 -3.43
C GLU A 108 -16.02 -1.80 -1.94
N GLU A 109 -16.27 -2.87 -1.19
CA GLU A 109 -15.94 -2.97 0.23
C GLU A 109 -14.42 -2.87 0.47
N LEU A 110 -13.61 -3.55 -0.35
CA LEU A 110 -12.15 -3.47 -0.29
C LEU A 110 -11.63 -2.07 -0.65
N THR A 111 -12.27 -1.41 -1.61
CA THR A 111 -11.94 -0.03 -2.00
C THR A 111 -12.27 0.95 -0.89
N ALA A 112 -13.45 0.80 -0.25
CA ALA A 112 -13.85 1.65 0.87
C ALA A 112 -12.90 1.52 2.06
N ALA A 113 -12.52 0.29 2.44
CA ALA A 113 -11.56 0.04 3.50
C ALA A 113 -10.18 0.66 3.18
N ALA A 114 -9.70 0.53 1.95
CA ALA A 114 -8.44 1.14 1.53
C ALA A 114 -8.51 2.68 1.56
N ALA A 115 -9.64 3.26 1.15
CA ALA A 115 -9.83 4.72 1.16
C ALA A 115 -9.79 5.29 2.58
N GLU A 116 -10.39 4.60 3.56
CA GLU A 116 -10.34 4.97 4.97
C GLU A 116 -8.90 5.00 5.50
N HIS A 117 -8.15 3.92 5.31
CA HIS A 117 -6.75 3.86 5.72
C HIS A 117 -5.89 4.93 5.04
N LEU A 118 -6.06 5.16 3.73
CA LEU A 118 -5.27 6.18 3.02
C LEU A 118 -5.61 7.60 3.50
N ALA A 119 -6.87 7.88 3.87
CA ALA A 119 -7.26 9.15 4.47
C ALA A 119 -6.61 9.35 5.84
N ASN A 120 -6.62 8.31 6.69
CA ASN A 120 -5.97 8.34 8.00
C ASN A 120 -4.45 8.55 7.87
N LEU A 121 -3.80 7.83 6.97
CA LEU A 121 -2.37 7.99 6.68
C LEU A 121 -2.03 9.42 6.22
N ASP A 122 -2.90 10.04 5.42
CA ASP A 122 -2.69 11.41 4.97
C ASP A 122 -2.77 12.41 6.13
N LEU A 123 -3.74 12.24 7.03
CA LEU A 123 -3.86 13.05 8.25
C LEU A 123 -2.63 12.91 9.14
N LEU A 124 -2.19 11.69 9.42
CA LEU A 124 -1.00 11.42 10.24
C LEU A 124 0.29 11.97 9.60
N CYS A 125 0.39 11.88 8.27
CA CYS A 125 1.52 12.48 7.55
C CYS A 125 1.48 14.00 7.62
N ALA A 126 0.31 14.63 7.53
CA ALA A 126 0.16 16.09 7.63
C ALA A 126 0.53 16.57 9.04
N GLU A 127 0.06 15.89 10.10
CA GLU A 127 0.44 16.21 11.49
C GLU A 127 1.95 16.03 11.72
N ALA A 128 2.54 14.98 11.18
CA ALA A 128 3.99 14.76 11.27
C ALA A 128 4.79 15.84 10.52
N GLU A 129 4.28 16.31 9.39
CA GLU A 129 4.88 17.38 8.59
C GLU A 129 4.85 18.71 9.35
N GLU A 130 3.75 19.00 10.04
CA GLU A 130 3.62 20.19 10.89
C GLU A 130 4.56 20.13 12.10
N LEU A 131 4.64 18.98 12.79
CA LEU A 131 5.44 18.84 14.01
C LEU A 131 6.94 18.71 13.75
N PHE A 132 7.36 18.06 12.68
CA PHE A 132 8.76 17.66 12.47
C PHE A 132 9.35 18.22 11.17
N GLY A 133 8.53 18.79 10.29
CA GLY A 133 8.95 19.24 8.96
C GLY A 133 9.06 18.10 7.93
N THR A 134 9.12 18.48 6.66
CA THR A 134 9.09 17.58 5.50
C THR A 134 10.32 16.68 5.35
N THR A 135 11.47 17.11 5.86
CA THR A 135 12.77 16.43 5.68
C THR A 135 13.12 15.51 6.84
N CYS A 136 12.48 15.70 8.00
CA CYS A 136 12.75 14.91 9.20
C CYS A 136 12.36 13.44 9.00
N LYS A 137 13.28 12.54 9.28
CA LYS A 137 13.01 11.09 9.32
C LYS A 137 12.37 10.75 10.66
N PHE A 138 11.06 10.80 10.74
CA PHE A 138 10.35 10.77 12.01
C PHE A 138 9.90 9.40 12.48
N ALA A 139 9.63 8.47 11.56
CA ALA A 139 9.20 7.11 11.89
C ALA A 139 9.99 6.07 11.08
N SER A 140 10.20 4.88 11.68
CA SER A 140 10.99 3.81 11.04
C SER A 140 10.09 2.75 10.43
N HIS A 141 10.31 2.49 9.14
CA HIS A 141 9.76 1.33 8.44
C HIS A 141 10.58 0.08 8.81
N ALA A 142 9.94 -1.09 8.98
CA ALA A 142 10.60 -2.32 9.43
C ALA A 142 11.79 -2.74 8.56
N VAL A 143 11.69 -2.56 7.24
CA VAL A 143 12.73 -2.96 6.27
C VAL A 143 13.58 -1.77 5.83
N LEU A 144 12.97 -0.62 5.57
CA LEU A 144 13.65 0.56 5.01
C LEU A 144 14.28 1.47 6.06
N GLY A 145 14.03 1.21 7.36
CA GLY A 145 14.48 2.10 8.42
C GLY A 145 13.76 3.45 8.45
N PRO A 146 14.39 4.49 9.01
CA PRO A 146 13.76 5.79 9.19
C PRO A 146 13.40 6.47 7.86
N LEU A 147 12.16 6.95 7.76
CA LEU A 147 11.64 7.66 6.59
C LEU A 147 11.06 9.02 7.00
N ASN A 148 11.10 9.99 6.09
CA ASN A 148 10.35 11.24 6.21
C ASN A 148 8.94 11.10 5.61
N VAL A 149 8.09 12.11 5.78
CA VAL A 149 6.67 12.07 5.32
C VAL A 149 6.54 11.79 3.82
N ASN A 150 7.36 12.43 2.99
CA ASN A 150 7.31 12.22 1.55
C ASN A 150 7.76 10.81 1.14
N GLN A 151 8.73 10.25 1.86
CA GLN A 151 9.18 8.87 1.65
C GLN A 151 8.11 7.85 2.07
N TRP A 152 7.36 8.12 3.15
CA TRP A 152 6.23 7.28 3.57
C TRP A 152 5.11 7.29 2.53
N ARG A 153 4.67 8.47 2.07
CA ARG A 153 3.67 8.61 1.00
C ARG A 153 4.10 7.89 -0.28
N LYS A 154 5.37 8.09 -0.69
CA LYS A 154 5.92 7.46 -1.88
C LYS A 154 6.06 5.93 -1.75
N PHE A 155 6.41 5.44 -0.56
CA PHE A 155 6.45 4.01 -0.27
C PHE A 155 5.06 3.38 -0.46
N GLN A 156 4.01 3.98 0.11
CA GLN A 156 2.65 3.44 -0.05
C GLN A 156 2.23 3.37 -1.52
N LEU A 157 2.52 4.40 -2.31
CA LEU A 157 2.22 4.39 -3.73
C LEU A 157 2.94 3.24 -4.46
N ILE A 158 4.26 3.13 -4.31
CA ILE A 158 5.05 2.11 -5.04
C ILE A 158 4.67 0.69 -4.58
N HIS A 159 4.42 0.50 -3.29
CA HIS A 159 3.98 -0.77 -2.73
C HIS A 159 2.59 -1.15 -3.25
N GLY A 160 1.66 -0.18 -3.24
CA GLY A 160 0.34 -0.37 -3.81
C GLY A 160 0.39 -0.70 -5.30
N GLU A 161 1.06 0.11 -6.13
CA GLU A 161 1.22 -0.15 -7.57
C GLU A 161 1.80 -1.54 -7.87
N HIS A 162 2.75 -2.01 -7.04
CA HIS A 162 3.30 -3.37 -7.18
C HIS A 162 2.21 -4.44 -7.04
N HIS A 163 1.33 -4.30 -6.05
CA HIS A 163 0.26 -5.26 -5.78
C HIS A 163 -0.94 -5.10 -6.73
N LEU A 164 -1.26 -3.88 -7.13
CA LEU A 164 -2.32 -3.64 -8.13
C LEU A 164 -1.99 -4.27 -9.48
N LYS A 165 -0.72 -4.27 -9.90
CA LYS A 165 -0.27 -5.03 -11.09
C LYS A 165 -0.56 -6.52 -10.97
N GLN A 166 -0.47 -7.11 -9.77
CA GLN A 166 -0.82 -8.51 -9.54
C GLN A 166 -2.34 -8.72 -9.67
N ILE A 167 -3.16 -7.83 -9.11
CA ILE A 167 -4.62 -7.87 -9.24
C ILE A 167 -5.04 -7.79 -10.70
N LEU A 168 -4.51 -6.80 -11.45
CA LEU A 168 -4.83 -6.62 -12.86
C LEU A 168 -4.39 -7.83 -13.71
N ALA A 169 -3.27 -8.48 -13.36
CA ALA A 169 -2.84 -9.71 -14.03
C ALA A 169 -3.79 -10.88 -13.77
N ILE A 170 -4.33 -11.00 -12.54
CA ILE A 170 -5.36 -12.01 -12.21
C ILE A 170 -6.64 -11.72 -13.00
N ARG A 171 -7.11 -10.47 -12.99
CA ARG A 171 -8.30 -10.05 -13.76
C ARG A 171 -8.16 -10.40 -15.23
N LYS A 172 -7.04 -10.04 -15.84
CA LYS A 172 -6.74 -10.35 -17.24
C LYS A 172 -6.78 -11.85 -17.52
N ALA A 173 -6.18 -12.66 -16.64
CA ALA A 173 -6.11 -14.10 -16.79
C ALA A 173 -7.49 -14.81 -16.69
N HIS A 174 -8.46 -14.15 -16.02
CA HIS A 174 -9.84 -14.61 -15.89
C HIS A 174 -10.83 -13.85 -16.80
N SER A 175 -10.34 -13.08 -17.77
CA SER A 175 -11.16 -12.28 -18.69
C SER A 175 -12.06 -11.26 -17.98
N LEU A 176 -11.65 -10.75 -16.82
CA LEU A 176 -12.33 -9.70 -16.06
C LEU A 176 -11.64 -8.36 -16.32
N SER A 177 -11.90 -7.75 -17.46
CA SER A 177 -11.35 -6.43 -17.75
C SER A 177 -11.97 -5.38 -16.80
N PRO A 178 -11.18 -4.43 -16.28
CA PRO A 178 -11.73 -3.23 -15.65
C PRO A 178 -12.57 -2.46 -16.68
N ILE A 179 -13.60 -1.75 -16.22
CA ILE A 179 -14.35 -0.83 -17.08
C ILE A 179 -13.36 0.26 -17.53
N GLU A 180 -13.31 0.51 -18.85
CA GLU A 180 -12.39 1.51 -19.40
C GLU A 180 -12.58 2.85 -18.70
N GLN A 181 -11.47 3.43 -18.22
CA GLN A 181 -11.54 4.81 -17.71
C GLN A 181 -11.98 5.72 -18.85
N PRO A 182 -12.93 6.64 -18.63
CA PRO A 182 -13.20 7.69 -19.58
C PRO A 182 -11.87 8.43 -19.83
N THR A 183 -11.39 8.35 -21.05
CA THR A 183 -10.21 9.10 -21.50
C THR A 183 -10.44 10.57 -21.19
N HIS A 184 -9.69 11.13 -20.24
CA HIS A 184 -9.62 12.57 -20.08
C HIS A 184 -9.06 13.13 -21.40
N GLN A 185 -9.96 13.57 -22.27
CA GLN A 185 -9.58 14.52 -23.31
C GLN A 185 -9.02 15.77 -22.60
N ALA A 186 -7.79 16.07 -22.92
CA ALA A 186 -7.03 17.22 -22.44
C ALA A 186 -7.69 18.55 -22.77
#